data_2f06676a146e1d28b9d34d7f6997b7dc
#
_entry.id   2f06676a146e1d28b9d34d7f6997b7dc
#
_cell.length_a   1.000
_cell.length_b   1.000
_cell.length_c   1.000
_cell.angle_alpha   90.00
_cell.angle_beta   90.00
_cell.angle_gamma   90.00
#
_symmetry.space_group_name_H-M   'P 1'
#
loop_
_entity.id
_entity.type
_entity.pdbx_description
1 polymer ?
#
loop_
_entity_poly.entity_id
_entity_poly.type
_entity_poly.pdbx_seq_one_letter_code
_entity_poly.pdbx_strand_id
1 'polypeptide(L)'
;MQENEQSDQTDQAKVVEIMRGDRFCMLTSIGVGDQGRLHSHPMTPQEVTDDGDAWFFIDGTSEQAANVTAEKRVNLAFADGSTWLSVTGHATLQRDQAKIDELWNSTVEAWFPEGKDSEQVQLLHVEADSAEYWDTPGGRVASALAFAKSKVTGKKPDVGESDTVEL
;
A
#
# COMPACT_ATOMS: atom_id res chain seq x y z
N MET A 1 20.66 -17.29 14.05
CA MET A 1 20.67 -16.93 12.61
C MET A 1 19.42 -17.49 11.90
N GLN A 2 19.15 -18.79 11.97
CA GLN A 2 17.96 -19.38 11.30
C GLN A 2 16.59 -18.92 11.87
N GLU A 3 16.48 -18.62 13.15
CA GLU A 3 15.22 -18.14 13.76
C GLU A 3 14.85 -16.72 13.31
N ASN A 4 15.83 -15.85 13.03
CA ASN A 4 15.60 -14.48 12.58
C ASN A 4 15.13 -14.45 11.11
N GLU A 5 15.72 -15.27 10.24
CA GLU A 5 15.31 -15.37 8.82
C GLU A 5 13.90 -15.94 8.65
N GLN A 6 13.48 -16.83 9.55
CA GLN A 6 12.15 -17.45 9.51
C GLN A 6 11.07 -16.50 10.04
N SER A 7 11.40 -15.63 10.99
CA SER A 7 10.55 -14.55 11.47
C SER A 7 10.32 -13.51 10.36
N ASP A 8 11.39 -13.01 9.74
CA ASP A 8 11.35 -12.01 8.68
C ASP A 8 10.50 -12.48 7.48
N GLN A 9 10.63 -13.75 7.05
CA GLN A 9 9.82 -14.32 5.98
C GLN A 9 8.33 -14.44 6.35
N THR A 10 8.04 -14.69 7.63
CA THR A 10 6.65 -14.77 8.11
C THR A 10 6.00 -13.40 8.11
N ASP A 11 6.75 -12.37 8.51
CA ASP A 11 6.27 -11.00 8.60
C ASP A 11 6.11 -10.38 7.20
N GLN A 12 7.03 -10.64 6.28
CA GLN A 12 6.89 -10.27 4.87
C GLN A 12 5.64 -10.92 4.23
N ALA A 13 5.44 -12.21 4.44
CA ALA A 13 4.25 -12.91 3.93
C ALA A 13 2.95 -12.32 4.50
N LYS A 14 2.96 -11.87 5.76
CA LYS A 14 1.81 -11.19 6.38
C LYS A 14 1.54 -9.83 5.74
N VAL A 15 2.57 -9.04 5.48
CA VAL A 15 2.46 -7.76 4.76
C VAL A 15 1.84 -7.96 3.39
N VAL A 16 2.36 -8.90 2.60
CA VAL A 16 1.85 -9.24 1.26
C VAL A 16 0.40 -9.73 1.31
N GLU A 17 0.05 -10.55 2.30
CA GLU A 17 -1.33 -11.01 2.52
C GLU A 17 -2.29 -9.83 2.73
N ILE A 18 -1.93 -8.87 3.59
CA ILE A 18 -2.72 -7.67 3.84
C ILE A 18 -2.87 -6.84 2.56
N MET A 19 -1.78 -6.57 1.85
CA MET A 19 -1.79 -5.81 0.59
C MET A 19 -2.69 -6.44 -0.47
N ARG A 20 -2.69 -7.78 -0.58
CA ARG A 20 -3.52 -8.54 -1.53
C ARG A 20 -4.99 -8.65 -1.10
N GLY A 21 -5.24 -8.57 0.20
CA GLY A 21 -6.59 -8.61 0.78
C GLY A 21 -7.38 -7.33 0.58
N ASP A 22 -6.71 -6.19 0.50
CA ASP A 22 -7.32 -4.88 0.37
C ASP A 22 -7.47 -4.45 -1.10
N ARG A 23 -8.67 -4.02 -1.44
CA ARG A 23 -8.98 -3.55 -2.79
C ARG A 23 -8.37 -2.18 -3.10
N PHE A 24 -8.20 -1.33 -2.10
CA PHE A 24 -7.74 0.05 -2.23
C PHE A 24 -6.68 0.36 -1.20
N CYS A 25 -5.74 1.21 -1.60
CA CYS A 25 -4.83 1.86 -0.67
C CYS A 25 -4.82 3.37 -0.92
N MET A 26 -4.31 4.14 0.05
CA MET A 26 -3.95 5.53 -0.16
C MET A 26 -2.47 5.60 -0.49
N LEU A 27 -2.13 6.05 -1.71
CA LEU A 27 -0.75 6.37 -2.08
C LEU A 27 -0.48 7.82 -1.73
N THR A 28 0.51 8.06 -0.90
CA THR A 28 0.98 9.38 -0.51
C THR A 28 2.31 9.69 -1.20
N SER A 29 2.35 10.81 -1.90
CA SER A 29 3.55 11.35 -2.57
C SER A 29 3.85 12.77 -2.10
N ILE A 30 5.03 13.27 -2.44
CA ILE A 30 5.49 14.63 -2.11
C ILE A 30 5.23 15.54 -3.31
N GLY A 31 4.48 16.62 -3.10
CA GLY A 31 4.11 17.56 -4.15
C GLY A 31 5.28 18.38 -4.67
N VAL A 32 5.30 18.57 -5.99
CA VAL A 32 6.29 19.38 -6.69
C VAL A 32 5.84 20.84 -6.71
N GLY A 33 6.73 21.75 -6.29
CA GLY A 33 6.48 23.19 -6.40
C GLY A 33 5.53 23.78 -5.35
N ASP A 34 5.02 22.98 -4.43
CA ASP A 34 4.10 23.37 -3.38
C ASP A 34 4.70 23.26 -1.95
N GLN A 35 6.01 23.42 -1.84
CA GLN A 35 6.77 23.37 -0.58
C GLN A 35 6.84 21.96 0.04
N GLY A 36 6.73 20.91 -0.77
CA GLY A 36 6.85 19.52 -0.32
C GLY A 36 5.63 19.04 0.48
N ARG A 37 4.45 19.56 0.18
CA ARG A 37 3.20 19.04 0.77
C ARG A 37 2.99 17.58 0.40
N LEU A 38 2.38 16.85 1.32
CA LEU A 38 1.98 15.48 1.08
C LEU A 38 0.62 15.44 0.39
N HIS A 39 0.54 14.69 -0.70
CA HIS A 39 -0.69 14.45 -1.45
C HIS A 39 -1.02 12.97 -1.39
N SER A 40 -2.25 12.63 -0.99
CA SER A 40 -2.70 11.24 -0.91
C SER A 40 -3.85 11.00 -1.89
N HIS A 41 -3.73 9.93 -2.67
CA HIS A 41 -4.71 9.52 -3.67
C HIS A 41 -5.12 8.07 -3.46
N PRO A 42 -6.43 7.73 -3.59
CA PRO A 42 -6.86 6.34 -3.58
C PRO A 42 -6.37 5.63 -4.83
N MET A 43 -5.75 4.47 -4.66
CA MET A 43 -5.20 3.65 -5.73
C MET A 43 -5.63 2.19 -5.56
N THR A 44 -5.76 1.48 -6.67
CA THR A 44 -6.07 0.05 -6.70
C THR A 44 -4.83 -0.71 -7.16
N PRO A 45 -4.17 -1.48 -6.30
CA PRO A 45 -3.11 -2.36 -6.73
C PRO A 45 -3.65 -3.36 -7.77
N GLN A 46 -2.97 -3.49 -8.90
CA GLN A 46 -3.31 -4.49 -9.91
C GLN A 46 -2.53 -5.80 -9.70
N GLU A 47 -1.35 -5.66 -9.14
CA GLU A 47 -0.50 -6.78 -8.74
C GLU A 47 0.27 -6.39 -7.48
N VAL A 48 0.45 -7.35 -6.59
CA VAL A 48 1.38 -7.29 -5.47
C VAL A 48 2.26 -8.53 -5.56
N THR A 49 3.57 -8.33 -5.66
CA THR A 49 4.54 -9.43 -5.75
C THR A 49 4.78 -10.09 -4.40
N ASP A 50 5.50 -11.20 -4.38
CA ASP A 50 5.85 -11.88 -3.12
C ASP A 50 6.90 -11.09 -2.30
N ASP A 51 7.60 -10.14 -2.94
CA ASP A 51 8.54 -9.24 -2.30
C ASP A 51 7.87 -7.96 -1.73
N GLY A 52 6.55 -7.80 -1.95
CA GLY A 52 5.78 -6.64 -1.47
C GLY A 52 5.73 -5.46 -2.43
N ASP A 53 6.31 -5.58 -3.62
CA ASP A 53 6.18 -4.56 -4.66
C ASP A 53 4.76 -4.49 -5.19
N ALA A 54 4.32 -3.31 -5.57
CA ALA A 54 2.97 -3.08 -6.06
C ALA A 54 2.94 -2.35 -7.41
N TRP A 55 2.01 -2.77 -8.27
CA TRP A 55 1.78 -2.21 -9.59
C TRP A 55 0.41 -1.55 -9.68
N PHE A 56 0.38 -0.35 -10.25
CA PHE A 56 -0.82 0.45 -10.44
C PHE A 56 -0.89 1.01 -11.85
N PHE A 57 -2.10 1.28 -12.34
CA PHE A 57 -2.29 2.16 -13.49
C PHE A 57 -2.40 3.61 -13.05
N ILE A 58 -1.80 4.50 -13.83
CA ILE A 58 -1.82 5.94 -13.60
C ILE A 58 -1.90 6.69 -14.93
N ASP A 59 -2.57 7.83 -14.93
CA ASP A 59 -2.45 8.80 -16.02
C ASP A 59 -1.09 9.50 -15.92
N GLY A 60 -0.22 9.24 -16.90
CA GLY A 60 1.13 9.81 -16.95
C GLY A 60 1.16 11.34 -17.08
N THR A 61 0.03 11.98 -17.40
CA THR A 61 -0.11 13.45 -17.48
C THR A 61 -0.62 14.07 -16.17
N SER A 62 -0.96 13.26 -15.17
CA SER A 62 -1.49 13.70 -13.90
C SER A 62 -0.47 14.42 -13.03
N GLU A 63 -0.96 15.25 -12.10
CA GLU A 63 -0.12 15.86 -11.07
C GLU A 63 0.58 14.81 -10.21
N GLN A 64 -0.09 13.71 -9.90
CA GLN A 64 0.48 12.59 -9.15
C GLN A 64 1.67 11.97 -9.89
N ALA A 65 1.57 11.78 -11.21
CA ALA A 65 2.66 11.28 -12.03
C ALA A 65 3.86 12.25 -12.01
N ALA A 66 3.61 13.56 -12.09
CA ALA A 66 4.66 14.58 -11.97
C ALA A 66 5.33 14.55 -10.58
N ASN A 67 4.56 14.39 -9.52
CA ASN A 67 5.07 14.32 -8.15
C ASN A 67 6.03 13.14 -7.97
N VAL A 68 5.63 11.92 -8.34
CA VAL A 68 6.48 10.72 -8.18
C VAL A 68 7.68 10.72 -9.12
N THR A 69 7.60 11.41 -10.26
CA THR A 69 8.75 11.58 -11.16
C THR A 69 9.82 12.47 -10.53
N ALA A 70 9.43 13.51 -9.84
CA ALA A 70 10.34 14.45 -9.20
C ALA A 70 10.87 13.95 -7.85
N GLU A 71 10.02 13.30 -7.06
CA GLU A 71 10.38 12.71 -5.77
C GLU A 71 9.77 11.32 -5.67
N LYS A 72 10.63 10.32 -5.68
CA LYS A 72 10.22 8.91 -5.79
C LYS A 72 9.67 8.31 -4.50
N ARG A 73 9.99 8.90 -3.36
CA ARG A 73 9.55 8.37 -2.06
C ARG A 73 8.04 8.46 -1.92
N VAL A 74 7.44 7.33 -1.59
CA VAL A 74 6.00 7.21 -1.41
C VAL A 74 5.66 6.38 -0.17
N ASN A 75 4.41 6.48 0.26
CA ASN A 75 3.84 5.59 1.24
C ASN A 75 2.53 5.03 0.70
N LEU A 76 2.31 3.74 0.88
CA LEU A 76 1.04 3.07 0.66
C LEU A 76 0.40 2.77 2.02
N ALA A 77 -0.83 3.22 2.23
CA ALA A 77 -1.58 2.94 3.44
C ALA A 77 -2.81 2.10 3.12
N PHE A 78 -2.92 0.93 3.74
CA PHE A 78 -4.03 -0.01 3.63
C PHE A 78 -4.80 -0.05 4.95
N ALA A 79 -6.13 -0.19 4.88
CA ALA A 79 -6.97 -0.26 6.07
C ALA A 79 -8.30 -0.95 5.77
N ASP A 80 -8.55 -2.10 6.38
CA ASP A 80 -9.82 -2.86 6.26
C ASP A 80 -10.75 -2.68 7.47
N GLY A 81 -10.36 -1.85 8.43
CA GLY A 81 -11.10 -1.55 9.66
C GLY A 81 -10.75 -2.43 10.87
N SER A 82 -9.92 -3.45 10.70
CA SER A 82 -9.34 -4.26 11.79
C SER A 82 -7.81 -4.33 11.71
N THR A 83 -7.28 -4.17 10.52
CA THR A 83 -5.85 -4.19 10.22
C THR A 83 -5.48 -2.89 9.52
N TRP A 84 -4.36 -2.33 9.88
CA TRP A 84 -3.74 -1.17 9.22
C TRP A 84 -2.33 -1.54 8.80
N LEU A 85 -1.95 -1.11 7.60
CA LEU A 85 -0.63 -1.34 7.06
C LEU A 85 -0.11 -0.06 6.41
N SER A 86 1.13 0.28 6.71
CA SER A 86 1.88 1.37 6.09
C SER A 86 3.12 0.78 5.42
N VAL A 87 3.22 0.92 4.10
CA VAL A 87 4.38 0.49 3.32
C VAL A 87 5.12 1.71 2.81
N THR A 88 6.38 1.82 3.13
CA THR A 88 7.27 2.86 2.59
C THR A 88 8.06 2.28 1.42
N GLY A 89 8.22 3.06 0.36
CA GLY A 89 8.93 2.60 -0.82
C GLY A 89 9.24 3.71 -1.82
N HIS A 90 9.70 3.29 -2.98
CA HIS A 90 10.07 4.15 -4.09
C HIS A 90 9.21 3.85 -5.32
N ALA A 91 8.58 4.89 -5.87
CA ALA A 91 7.74 4.78 -7.04
C ALA A 91 8.48 5.18 -8.32
N THR A 92 8.30 4.40 -9.38
CA THR A 92 8.78 4.72 -10.72
C THR A 92 7.66 4.61 -11.73
N LEU A 93 7.59 5.59 -12.65
CA LEU A 93 6.70 5.48 -13.80
C LEU A 93 7.40 4.74 -14.93
N GLN A 94 6.66 3.87 -15.58
CA GLN A 94 7.15 3.16 -16.75
C GLN A 94 6.00 2.81 -17.70
N ARG A 95 6.35 2.73 -18.98
CA ARG A 95 5.45 2.27 -20.02
C ARG A 95 6.00 0.99 -20.62
N ASP A 96 5.54 -0.12 -20.11
CA ASP A 96 5.80 -1.46 -20.64
C ASP A 96 4.49 -2.02 -21.18
N GLN A 97 4.37 -2.10 -22.51
CA GLN A 97 3.14 -2.55 -23.15
C GLN A 97 2.80 -3.98 -22.82
N ALA A 98 3.78 -4.86 -22.68
CA ALA A 98 3.54 -6.26 -22.31
C ALA A 98 2.96 -6.37 -20.90
N LYS A 99 3.48 -5.60 -19.94
CA LYS A 99 2.96 -5.55 -18.58
C LYS A 99 1.60 -4.85 -18.51
N ILE A 100 1.38 -3.80 -19.31
CA ILE A 100 0.06 -3.17 -19.46
C ILE A 100 -0.96 -4.19 -19.96
N ASP A 101 -0.63 -4.96 -21.00
CA ASP A 101 -1.53 -5.98 -21.58
C ASP A 101 -1.86 -7.09 -20.57
N GLU A 102 -0.89 -7.50 -19.76
CA GLU A 102 -1.04 -8.50 -18.72
C GLU A 102 -2.00 -8.05 -17.61
N LEU A 103 -1.85 -6.82 -17.13
CA LEU A 103 -2.62 -6.28 -16.00
C LEU A 103 -3.95 -5.63 -16.41
N TRP A 104 -4.19 -5.43 -17.73
CA TRP A 104 -5.38 -4.76 -18.21
C TRP A 104 -6.65 -5.56 -17.91
N ASN A 105 -7.65 -4.88 -17.37
CA ASN A 105 -8.95 -5.48 -17.05
C ASN A 105 -10.09 -4.45 -17.20
N SER A 106 -11.32 -4.91 -17.09
CA SER A 106 -12.52 -4.07 -17.29
C SER A 106 -12.65 -2.92 -16.28
N THR A 107 -12.08 -3.06 -15.08
CA THR A 107 -12.07 -1.97 -14.09
C THR A 107 -11.09 -0.87 -14.50
N VAL A 108 -9.91 -1.26 -14.97
CA VAL A 108 -8.90 -0.32 -15.51
C VAL A 108 -9.46 0.39 -16.75
N GLU A 109 -10.07 -0.35 -17.68
CA GLU A 109 -10.68 0.19 -18.90
C GLU A 109 -11.71 1.29 -18.61
N ALA A 110 -12.47 1.17 -17.52
CA ALA A 110 -13.43 2.20 -17.11
C ALA A 110 -12.78 3.53 -16.72
N TRP A 111 -11.54 3.51 -16.24
CA TRP A 111 -10.76 4.71 -15.89
C TRP A 111 -9.98 5.28 -17.07
N PHE A 112 -9.71 4.46 -18.09
CA PHE A 112 -8.93 4.84 -19.28
C PHE A 112 -9.74 4.55 -20.55
N PRO A 113 -10.76 5.38 -20.86
CA PRO A 113 -11.66 5.15 -22.01
C PRO A 113 -10.95 5.22 -23.37
N GLU A 114 -9.78 5.87 -23.45
CA GLU A 114 -8.94 5.90 -24.65
C GLU A 114 -8.25 4.56 -24.94
N GLY A 115 -8.34 3.58 -24.01
CA GLY A 115 -7.79 2.25 -24.17
C GLY A 115 -6.32 2.13 -23.78
N LYS A 116 -5.89 0.86 -23.69
CA LYS A 116 -4.55 0.48 -23.21
C LYS A 116 -3.39 0.96 -24.10
N ASP A 117 -3.66 1.29 -25.33
CA ASP A 117 -2.66 1.76 -26.29
C ASP A 117 -2.39 3.28 -26.20
N SER A 118 -3.21 4.00 -25.43
CA SER A 118 -3.02 5.43 -25.18
C SER A 118 -1.68 5.71 -24.49
N GLU A 119 -0.97 6.73 -24.96
CA GLU A 119 0.30 7.17 -24.36
C GLU A 119 0.15 7.72 -22.94
N GLN A 120 -1.07 8.12 -22.56
CA GLN A 120 -1.38 8.56 -21.19
C GLN A 120 -1.41 7.42 -20.19
N VAL A 121 -1.68 6.19 -20.65
CA VAL A 121 -1.69 5.01 -19.79
C VAL A 121 -0.26 4.63 -19.45
N GLN A 122 0.08 4.73 -18.17
CA GLN A 122 1.36 4.30 -17.64
C GLN A 122 1.18 3.39 -16.43
N LEU A 123 2.23 2.67 -16.11
CA LEU A 123 2.33 1.88 -14.89
C LEU A 123 3.15 2.65 -13.86
N LEU A 124 2.66 2.63 -12.64
CA LEU A 124 3.39 3.04 -11.45
C LEU A 124 3.83 1.77 -10.72
N HIS A 125 5.14 1.55 -10.67
CA HIS A 125 5.75 0.48 -9.89
C HIS A 125 6.25 1.06 -8.58
N VAL A 126 5.82 0.50 -7.48
CA VAL A 126 6.30 0.83 -6.14
C VAL A 126 7.13 -0.34 -5.63
N GLU A 127 8.43 -0.11 -5.49
CA GLU A 127 9.35 -1.01 -4.81
C GLU A 127 9.25 -0.74 -3.31
N ALA A 128 8.92 -1.77 -2.54
CA ALA A 128 8.74 -1.65 -1.11
C ALA A 128 10.08 -1.73 -0.38
N ASP A 129 10.33 -0.78 0.52
CA ASP A 129 11.55 -0.75 1.35
C ASP A 129 11.28 -1.35 2.74
N SER A 130 10.16 -0.96 3.34
CA SER A 130 9.76 -1.38 4.68
C SER A 130 8.27 -1.26 4.90
N ALA A 131 7.75 -2.02 5.84
CA ALA A 131 6.35 -1.98 6.21
C ALA A 131 6.17 -1.98 7.72
N GLU A 132 5.12 -1.34 8.19
CA GLU A 132 4.65 -1.42 9.57
C GLU A 132 3.16 -1.75 9.56
N TYR A 133 2.76 -2.77 10.29
CA TYR A 133 1.38 -3.16 10.38
C TYR A 133 0.87 -3.17 11.83
N TRP A 134 -0.42 -2.92 11.97
CA TRP A 134 -1.15 -3.00 13.22
C TRP A 134 -2.33 -3.94 13.00
N ASP A 135 -2.31 -5.07 13.65
CA ASP A 135 -3.40 -6.03 13.62
C ASP A 135 -4.10 -6.07 14.97
N THR A 136 -5.42 -6.16 14.96
CA THR A 136 -6.21 -6.29 16.19
C THR A 136 -6.66 -7.73 16.32
N PRO A 137 -5.99 -8.55 17.16
CA PRO A 137 -6.38 -9.94 17.36
C PRO A 137 -7.85 -10.04 17.82
N GLY A 138 -8.65 -10.80 17.07
CA GLY A 138 -10.08 -10.97 17.36
C GLY A 138 -11.00 -9.86 16.86
N GLY A 139 -10.47 -8.88 16.11
CA GLY A 139 -11.25 -7.84 15.45
C GLY A 139 -11.98 -6.88 16.39
N ARG A 140 -13.03 -6.22 15.88
CA ARG A 140 -13.80 -5.17 16.60
C ARG A 140 -14.40 -5.63 17.94
N VAL A 141 -14.74 -6.91 18.06
CA VAL A 141 -15.35 -7.46 19.29
C VAL A 141 -14.30 -7.55 20.40
N ALA A 142 -13.09 -8.02 20.09
CA ALA A 142 -11.99 -8.07 21.06
C ALA A 142 -11.56 -6.68 21.50
N SER A 143 -11.48 -5.72 20.58
CA SER A 143 -11.19 -4.32 20.90
C SER A 143 -12.23 -3.72 21.85
N ALA A 144 -13.54 -3.94 21.59
CA ALA A 144 -14.61 -3.46 22.47
C ALA A 144 -14.52 -4.06 23.88
N LEU A 145 -14.18 -5.34 23.99
CA LEU A 145 -13.97 -6.01 25.28
C LEU A 145 -12.71 -5.49 25.99
N ALA A 146 -11.62 -5.25 25.27
CA ALA A 146 -10.38 -4.68 25.81
C ALA A 146 -10.62 -3.27 26.35
N PHE A 147 -11.37 -2.43 25.62
CA PHE A 147 -11.77 -1.10 26.10
C PHE A 147 -12.67 -1.15 27.33
N ALA A 148 -13.65 -2.05 27.36
CA ALA A 148 -14.50 -2.22 28.54
C ALA A 148 -13.69 -2.66 29.77
N LYS A 149 -12.77 -3.60 29.60
CA LYS A 149 -11.86 -4.07 30.65
C LYS A 149 -10.92 -2.96 31.14
N SER A 150 -10.39 -2.14 30.21
CA SER A 150 -9.54 -0.99 30.52
C SER A 150 -10.24 0.03 31.43
N LYS A 151 -11.51 0.36 31.13
CA LYS A 151 -12.31 1.28 31.97
C LYS A 151 -12.50 0.77 33.39
N VAL A 152 -12.62 -0.56 33.59
CA VAL A 152 -12.80 -1.17 34.90
C VAL A 152 -11.48 -1.31 35.64
N THR A 153 -10.38 -1.60 34.95
CA THR A 153 -9.08 -1.89 35.57
C THR A 153 -8.12 -0.70 35.62
N GLY A 154 -8.42 0.39 34.90
CA GLY A 154 -7.55 1.58 34.77
C GLY A 154 -6.23 1.32 34.04
N LYS A 155 -6.07 0.15 33.41
CA LYS A 155 -4.89 -0.19 32.61
C LYS A 155 -5.13 0.17 31.14
N LYS A 156 -4.04 0.50 30.42
CA LYS A 156 -4.09 0.77 28.99
C LYS A 156 -4.71 -0.45 28.25
N PRO A 157 -5.64 -0.24 27.30
CA PRO A 157 -6.19 -1.35 26.53
C PRO A 157 -5.07 -2.05 25.76
N ASP A 158 -5.09 -3.37 25.76
CA ASP A 158 -4.26 -4.18 24.89
C ASP A 158 -5.01 -4.36 23.56
N VAL A 159 -4.72 -3.48 22.60
CA VAL A 159 -5.47 -3.36 21.34
C VAL A 159 -4.59 -3.58 20.12
N GLY A 160 -3.80 -4.61 20.13
CA GLY A 160 -3.10 -5.07 18.94
C GLY A 160 -1.60 -5.12 19.06
N GLU A 161 -1.04 -5.92 18.19
CA GLU A 161 0.39 -6.03 17.96
C GLU A 161 0.75 -5.10 16.81
N SER A 162 1.88 -4.43 16.91
CA SER A 162 2.50 -3.71 15.78
C SER A 162 3.89 -4.26 15.57
N ASP A 163 4.28 -4.45 14.34
CA ASP A 163 5.62 -4.85 13.98
C ASP A 163 6.11 -4.08 12.76
N THR A 164 7.42 -3.90 12.65
CA THR A 164 8.09 -3.25 11.54
C THR A 164 8.90 -4.30 10.79
N VAL A 165 8.69 -4.36 9.49
CA VAL A 165 9.29 -5.35 8.59
C VAL A 165 10.12 -4.61 7.54
N GLU A 166 11.38 -4.97 7.36
CA GLU A 166 12.18 -4.60 6.20
C GLU A 166 11.82 -5.54 5.04
N LEU A 167 11.62 -5.01 3.85
CA LEU A 167 11.16 -5.73 2.67
C LEU A 167 12.26 -5.84 1.61
#